data_19c1f2cde72c985a5fdca315cc0d4f8e
#
_entry.id   19c1f2cde72c985a5fdca315cc0d4f8e
#
_cell.length_a   1.000
_cell.length_b   1.000
_cell.length_c   1.000
_cell.angle_alpha   90.00
_cell.angle_beta   90.00
_cell.angle_gamma   90.00
#
_symmetry.space_group_name_H-M   'P 1'
#
loop_
_entity.id
_entity.type
_entity.pdbx_description
1 polymer ?
#
loop_
_entity_poly.entity_id
_entity_poly.type
_entity_poly.pdbx_seq_one_letter_code
_entity_poly.pdbx_strand_id
1 'polypeptide(L)'
;MKVALLSDIHANLPALEAVMEHAHDRGCEAFWNAGDCLGYGAFPDEVVGVLRGGALNILGNYDRKVLEVRKRRADWQQSLMPEKWMAFNWAYENLSKENRKWLAELPEQRRVEVEGKKVLLVHASPLSANEHLSSGTPLDRFEALADAAGADVVVCGHSHVPFVIRAKGTWFINPGSVGRPDDGDSRASYATLSLRRGVFRVRHYRVDYDVERAAEEARRRRLPESFAQMLLRGLSLKDVLEGGEPAPGSEEPSCGGGESPLESVMRLVKICRDEEDHSRQVERVALRLFDLMQPLHGLGEFERSWLQSASLLHDIGWVEGGQGHHKASMRLIQVSPILAFDRRERQIIGSIARYHRGSLPKSSHAHFETLSEPDRVVVRKLASLLRLADGMDASHGSVVREITGRLEPRKVFLECRVSSPALWERVSTDRKKDLFEETYGRELKITWKQV
;
A
#
# COMPACT_ATOMS: atom_id res chain seq x y z
N MET A 1 -9.56 9.20 -18.55
CA MET A 1 -10.47 9.35 -17.40
C MET A 1 -9.74 9.13 -16.09
N LYS A 2 -10.00 9.94 -15.05
CA LYS A 2 -9.49 9.75 -13.69
C LYS A 2 -10.67 9.60 -12.73
N VAL A 3 -10.70 8.52 -11.98
CA VAL A 3 -11.85 8.13 -11.12
C VAL A 3 -11.38 8.06 -9.66
N ALA A 4 -12.20 8.56 -8.74
CA ALA A 4 -12.06 8.29 -7.31
C ALA A 4 -12.79 6.98 -6.97
N LEU A 5 -12.06 6.02 -6.40
CA LEU A 5 -12.58 4.75 -5.92
C LEU A 5 -12.85 4.88 -4.42
N LEU A 6 -14.09 4.66 -4.03
CA LEU A 6 -14.60 4.73 -2.66
C LEU A 6 -15.11 3.37 -2.22
N SER A 7 -15.11 3.08 -0.94
CA SER A 7 -15.79 1.94 -0.32
C SER A 7 -15.97 2.18 1.18
N ASP A 8 -16.87 1.44 1.79
CA ASP A 8 -16.99 1.32 3.25
C ASP A 8 -17.13 2.70 3.94
N ILE A 9 -18.12 3.48 3.49
CA ILE A 9 -18.37 4.87 3.95
C ILE A 9 -19.07 4.86 5.31
N HIS A 10 -19.88 3.83 5.59
CA HIS A 10 -20.51 3.59 6.88
C HIS A 10 -21.20 4.81 7.50
N ALA A 11 -21.97 5.56 6.71
CA ALA A 11 -22.72 6.74 7.13
C ALA A 11 -21.87 7.84 7.79
N ASN A 12 -20.58 7.97 7.42
CA ASN A 12 -19.67 9.01 7.87
C ASN A 12 -19.61 10.15 6.84
N LEU A 13 -20.53 11.12 6.97
CA LEU A 13 -20.61 12.24 6.03
C LEU A 13 -19.37 13.14 6.07
N PRO A 14 -18.81 13.53 7.24
CA PRO A 14 -17.60 14.36 7.28
C PRO A 14 -16.42 13.74 6.52
N ALA A 15 -16.24 12.43 6.62
CA ALA A 15 -15.19 11.72 5.88
C ALA A 15 -15.47 11.69 4.37
N LEU A 16 -16.72 11.45 3.97
CA LEU A 16 -17.12 11.44 2.56
C LEU A 16 -16.92 12.83 1.91
N GLU A 17 -17.35 13.90 2.58
CA GLU A 17 -17.18 15.29 2.12
C GLU A 17 -15.70 15.61 1.90
N ALA A 18 -14.84 15.34 2.87
CA ALA A 18 -13.41 15.59 2.79
C ALA A 18 -12.74 14.78 1.64
N VAL A 19 -13.14 13.52 1.47
CA VAL A 19 -12.61 12.68 0.37
C VAL A 19 -13.08 13.21 -0.99
N MET A 20 -14.33 13.62 -1.13
CA MET A 20 -14.85 14.14 -2.40
C MET A 20 -14.16 15.45 -2.80
N GLU A 21 -13.97 16.37 -1.86
CA GLU A 21 -13.21 17.61 -2.08
C GLU A 21 -11.77 17.31 -2.50
N HIS A 22 -11.07 16.50 -1.72
CA HIS A 22 -9.69 16.11 -2.01
C HIS A 22 -9.54 15.39 -3.36
N ALA A 23 -10.50 14.56 -3.76
CA ALA A 23 -10.50 13.89 -5.06
C ALA A 23 -10.77 14.86 -6.20
N HIS A 24 -11.68 15.82 -6.00
CA HIS A 24 -11.96 16.90 -6.96
C HIS A 24 -10.72 17.74 -7.24
N ASP A 25 -10.00 18.16 -6.19
CA ASP A 25 -8.75 18.94 -6.30
C ASP A 25 -7.64 18.18 -7.04
N ARG A 26 -7.72 16.85 -7.03
CA ARG A 26 -6.82 15.99 -7.81
C ARG A 26 -7.32 15.69 -9.22
N GLY A 27 -8.37 16.35 -9.65
CA GLY A 27 -8.93 16.23 -11.00
C GLY A 27 -9.59 14.89 -11.27
N CYS A 28 -10.26 14.29 -10.28
CA CYS A 28 -11.13 13.15 -10.51
C CYS A 28 -12.39 13.62 -11.22
N GLU A 29 -12.76 12.90 -12.28
CA GLU A 29 -13.88 13.21 -13.17
C GLU A 29 -15.15 12.42 -12.78
N ALA A 30 -14.99 11.38 -11.95
CA ALA A 30 -16.07 10.51 -11.51
C ALA A 30 -15.74 9.85 -10.16
N PHE A 31 -16.80 9.38 -9.48
CA PHE A 31 -16.73 8.65 -8.22
C PHE A 31 -17.36 7.27 -8.39
N TRP A 32 -16.65 6.23 -7.99
CA TRP A 32 -17.15 4.85 -7.99
C TRP A 32 -17.08 4.31 -6.57
N ASN A 33 -18.23 3.88 -6.05
CA ASN A 33 -18.37 3.34 -4.71
C ASN A 33 -18.62 1.84 -4.73
N ALA A 34 -17.76 1.08 -4.09
CA ALA A 34 -17.80 -0.38 -4.00
C ALA A 34 -18.69 -0.89 -2.85
N GLY A 35 -19.63 -0.08 -2.35
CA GLY A 35 -20.64 -0.51 -1.37
C GLY A 35 -20.32 -0.14 0.07
N ASP A 36 -21.19 -0.58 0.98
CA ASP A 36 -21.22 -0.26 2.41
C ASP A 36 -21.27 1.26 2.67
N CYS A 37 -22.35 1.86 2.12
CA CYS A 37 -22.69 3.25 2.39
C CYS A 37 -23.16 3.46 3.83
N LEU A 38 -23.76 2.42 4.45
CA LEU A 38 -24.48 2.47 5.71
C LEU A 38 -23.81 1.68 6.85
N GLY A 39 -24.29 1.89 8.05
CA GLY A 39 -23.86 1.27 9.28
C GLY A 39 -22.99 2.20 10.12
N TYR A 40 -23.00 2.05 11.42
CA TYR A 40 -22.19 2.70 12.45
C TYR A 40 -22.27 4.23 12.53
N GLY A 41 -22.11 4.96 11.43
CA GLY A 41 -22.04 6.42 11.42
C GLY A 41 -23.39 7.11 11.59
N ALA A 42 -23.34 8.42 11.84
CA ALA A 42 -24.48 9.22 12.24
C ALA A 42 -25.31 9.80 11.07
N PHE A 43 -24.91 9.65 9.80
CA PHE A 43 -25.47 10.37 8.67
C PHE A 43 -25.97 9.43 7.54
N PRO A 44 -26.86 8.45 7.82
CA PRO A 44 -27.25 7.47 6.79
C PRO A 44 -27.99 8.08 5.59
N ASP A 45 -28.93 8.99 5.81
CA ASP A 45 -29.73 9.57 4.75
C ASP A 45 -28.93 10.58 3.92
N GLU A 46 -28.11 11.37 4.58
CA GLU A 46 -27.25 12.39 3.97
C GLU A 46 -26.19 11.74 3.07
N VAL A 47 -25.52 10.69 3.54
CA VAL A 47 -24.51 9.94 2.76
C VAL A 47 -25.15 9.32 1.51
N VAL A 48 -26.29 8.65 1.66
CA VAL A 48 -26.99 8.07 0.51
C VAL A 48 -27.45 9.15 -0.46
N GLY A 49 -27.93 10.31 0.03
CA GLY A 49 -28.30 11.44 -0.80
C GLY A 49 -27.14 11.96 -1.66
N VAL A 50 -25.96 12.12 -1.07
CA VAL A 50 -24.73 12.55 -1.78
C VAL A 50 -24.35 11.53 -2.86
N LEU A 51 -24.29 10.26 -2.52
CA LEU A 51 -23.87 9.20 -3.45
C LEU A 51 -24.84 9.01 -4.60
N ARG A 52 -26.15 9.17 -4.36
CA ARG A 52 -27.18 9.11 -5.39
C ARG A 52 -27.02 10.22 -6.42
N GLY A 53 -26.58 11.38 -5.98
CA GLY A 53 -26.44 12.56 -6.84
C GLY A 53 -25.23 12.56 -7.76
N GLY A 54 -24.18 11.77 -7.51
CA GLY A 54 -22.92 11.96 -8.22
C GLY A 54 -21.97 10.77 -8.31
N ALA A 55 -22.36 9.57 -7.87
CA ALA A 55 -21.46 8.42 -7.89
C ALA A 55 -22.08 7.20 -8.61
N LEU A 56 -21.22 6.37 -9.18
CA LEU A 56 -21.56 5.02 -9.61
C LEU A 56 -21.47 4.11 -8.39
N ASN A 57 -22.56 3.43 -8.03
CA ASN A 57 -22.70 2.69 -6.78
C ASN A 57 -23.05 1.24 -7.02
N ILE A 58 -22.63 0.37 -6.10
CA ILE A 58 -23.10 -0.98 -5.91
C ILE A 58 -23.56 -1.17 -4.45
N LEU A 59 -24.33 -2.23 -4.21
CA LEU A 59 -24.83 -2.59 -2.88
C LEU A 59 -23.77 -3.35 -2.10
N GLY A 60 -23.43 -2.87 -0.88
CA GLY A 60 -22.58 -3.58 0.05
C GLY A 60 -23.33 -4.59 0.94
N ASN A 61 -22.62 -5.37 1.72
CA ASN A 61 -23.23 -6.36 2.61
C ASN A 61 -23.93 -5.73 3.83
N TYR A 62 -23.41 -4.57 4.31
CA TYR A 62 -24.09 -3.80 5.38
C TYR A 62 -25.33 -3.09 4.85
N ASP A 63 -25.26 -2.52 3.66
CA ASP A 63 -26.44 -1.92 3.00
C ASP A 63 -27.58 -2.91 2.90
N ARG A 64 -27.28 -4.15 2.47
CA ARG A 64 -28.26 -5.25 2.41
C ARG A 64 -28.84 -5.57 3.78
N LYS A 65 -28.00 -5.70 4.81
CA LYS A 65 -28.45 -5.95 6.19
C LYS A 65 -29.36 -4.85 6.71
N VAL A 66 -29.05 -3.59 6.41
CA VAL A 66 -29.92 -2.47 6.78
C VAL A 66 -31.29 -2.62 6.09
N LEU A 67 -31.36 -2.95 4.81
CA LEU A 67 -32.61 -3.15 4.09
C LEU A 67 -33.42 -4.35 4.62
N GLU A 68 -32.75 -5.39 5.10
CA GLU A 68 -33.37 -6.61 5.62
C GLU A 68 -33.80 -6.53 7.11
N VAL A 69 -33.35 -5.51 7.83
CA VAL A 69 -33.49 -5.41 9.29
C VAL A 69 -34.91 -5.58 9.79
N ARG A 70 -35.92 -5.06 9.09
CA ARG A 70 -37.32 -5.24 9.48
C ARG A 70 -37.80 -6.66 9.31
N LYS A 71 -37.40 -7.35 8.23
CA LYS A 71 -37.74 -8.74 7.98
C LYS A 71 -37.08 -9.69 8.96
N ARG A 72 -35.88 -9.35 9.42
CA ARG A 72 -35.05 -10.15 10.31
C ARG A 72 -35.11 -9.68 11.77
N ARG A 73 -35.99 -8.75 12.11
CA ARG A 73 -36.00 -8.05 13.41
C ARG A 73 -35.95 -9.01 14.62
N ALA A 74 -36.86 -9.98 14.64
CA ALA A 74 -37.00 -10.89 15.77
C ALA A 74 -35.78 -11.82 15.93
N ASP A 75 -35.27 -12.31 14.82
CA ASP A 75 -34.06 -13.16 14.76
C ASP A 75 -32.80 -12.38 15.13
N TRP A 76 -32.55 -11.25 14.49
CA TRP A 76 -31.32 -10.50 14.67
C TRP A 76 -31.24 -9.76 15.99
N GLN A 77 -32.36 -9.39 16.58
CA GLN A 77 -32.38 -8.77 17.91
C GLN A 77 -31.91 -9.74 19.00
N GLN A 78 -32.02 -11.05 18.77
CA GLN A 78 -31.58 -12.10 19.68
C GLN A 78 -30.20 -12.66 19.33
N SER A 79 -29.82 -12.70 18.04
CA SER A 79 -28.61 -13.37 17.56
C SER A 79 -27.42 -12.46 17.28
N LEU A 80 -27.65 -11.16 17.01
CA LEU A 80 -26.57 -10.21 16.77
C LEU A 80 -26.09 -9.57 18.06
N MET A 81 -24.83 -9.14 18.05
CA MET A 81 -24.32 -8.22 19.09
C MET A 81 -25.17 -6.94 19.14
N PRO A 82 -25.46 -6.40 20.33
CA PRO A 82 -26.31 -5.21 20.50
C PRO A 82 -25.89 -4.03 19.61
N GLU A 83 -24.59 -3.79 19.49
CA GLU A 83 -24.01 -2.72 18.67
C GLU A 83 -24.29 -2.95 17.17
N LYS A 84 -24.12 -4.17 16.67
CA LYS A 84 -24.41 -4.48 15.26
C LYS A 84 -25.89 -4.38 14.96
N TRP A 85 -26.75 -4.84 15.87
CA TRP A 85 -28.18 -4.65 15.76
C TRP A 85 -28.52 -3.15 15.72
N MET A 86 -27.97 -2.38 16.64
CA MET A 86 -28.18 -0.93 16.69
C MET A 86 -27.73 -0.27 15.39
N ALA A 87 -26.56 -0.59 14.86
CA ALA A 87 -26.04 -0.02 13.62
C ALA A 87 -27.03 -0.20 12.43
N PHE A 88 -27.58 -1.41 12.29
CA PHE A 88 -28.50 -1.68 11.18
C PHE A 88 -29.89 -1.07 11.40
N ASN A 89 -30.44 -1.27 12.60
CA ASN A 89 -31.78 -0.78 12.90
C ASN A 89 -31.84 0.75 12.89
N TRP A 90 -30.86 1.41 13.49
CA TRP A 90 -30.80 2.85 13.52
C TRP A 90 -30.62 3.45 12.11
N ALA A 91 -29.73 2.91 11.32
CA ALA A 91 -29.54 3.33 9.94
C ALA A 91 -30.84 3.21 9.13
N TYR A 92 -31.57 2.07 9.28
CA TYR A 92 -32.85 1.89 8.60
C TYR A 92 -33.92 2.92 9.02
N GLU A 93 -34.06 3.18 10.33
CA GLU A 93 -35.07 4.12 10.83
C GLU A 93 -34.76 5.57 10.44
N ASN A 94 -33.48 5.92 10.19
CA ASN A 94 -33.06 7.25 9.81
C ASN A 94 -32.82 7.44 8.30
N LEU A 95 -33.19 6.45 7.48
CA LEU A 95 -33.25 6.58 6.02
C LEU A 95 -34.64 7.05 5.56
N SER A 96 -34.68 8.00 4.63
CA SER A 96 -35.89 8.39 3.92
C SER A 96 -36.44 7.23 3.07
N LYS A 97 -37.74 7.26 2.77
CA LYS A 97 -38.34 6.25 1.89
C LYS A 97 -37.72 6.25 0.49
N GLU A 98 -37.35 7.41 0.02
CA GLU A 98 -36.74 7.62 -1.29
C GLU A 98 -35.35 7.00 -1.36
N ASN A 99 -34.49 7.28 -0.37
CA ASN A 99 -33.14 6.73 -0.29
C ASN A 99 -33.16 5.21 -0.05
N ARG A 100 -34.10 4.70 0.76
CA ARG A 100 -34.30 3.24 0.90
C ARG A 100 -34.66 2.56 -0.42
N LYS A 101 -35.56 3.18 -1.19
CA LYS A 101 -35.96 2.63 -2.50
C LYS A 101 -34.77 2.61 -3.45
N TRP A 102 -34.06 3.71 -3.57
CA TRP A 102 -32.87 3.81 -4.41
C TRP A 102 -31.81 2.78 -4.04
N LEU A 103 -31.53 2.63 -2.73
CA LEU A 103 -30.54 1.67 -2.24
C LEU A 103 -30.93 0.23 -2.58
N ALA A 104 -32.24 -0.11 -2.48
CA ALA A 104 -32.76 -1.43 -2.83
C ALA A 104 -32.70 -1.76 -4.34
N GLU A 105 -32.55 -0.76 -5.19
CA GLU A 105 -32.41 -0.90 -6.64
C GLU A 105 -30.95 -1.03 -7.08
N LEU A 106 -29.97 -0.83 -6.17
CA LEU A 106 -28.55 -0.97 -6.50
C LEU A 106 -28.18 -2.42 -6.82
N PRO A 107 -27.38 -2.63 -7.87
CA PRO A 107 -26.84 -3.96 -8.17
C PRO A 107 -25.75 -4.36 -7.14
N GLU A 108 -25.57 -5.65 -6.92
CA GLU A 108 -24.50 -6.20 -6.06
C GLU A 108 -23.13 -6.13 -6.72
N GLN A 109 -23.10 -6.06 -8.05
CA GLN A 109 -21.87 -5.87 -8.83
C GLN A 109 -22.19 -5.06 -10.09
N ARG A 110 -21.19 -4.37 -10.60
CA ARG A 110 -21.34 -3.59 -11.83
C ARG A 110 -20.11 -3.72 -12.72
N ARG A 111 -20.37 -3.94 -14.00
CA ARG A 111 -19.33 -3.93 -15.05
C ARG A 111 -19.40 -2.62 -15.80
N VAL A 112 -18.25 -2.00 -16.00
CA VAL A 112 -18.08 -0.80 -16.83
C VAL A 112 -16.90 -1.00 -17.76
N GLU A 113 -16.98 -0.40 -18.94
CA GLU A 113 -15.85 -0.35 -19.86
C GLU A 113 -15.39 1.10 -20.00
N VAL A 114 -14.10 1.34 -19.75
CA VAL A 114 -13.49 2.66 -19.78
C VAL A 114 -12.14 2.58 -20.46
N GLU A 115 -11.95 3.40 -21.50
CA GLU A 115 -10.70 3.45 -22.29
C GLU A 115 -10.24 2.05 -22.78
N GLY A 116 -11.21 1.19 -23.16
CA GLY A 116 -10.98 -0.16 -23.62
C GLY A 116 -10.59 -1.16 -22.51
N LYS A 117 -10.76 -0.79 -21.23
CA LYS A 117 -10.54 -1.65 -20.06
C LYS A 117 -11.85 -2.07 -19.45
N LYS A 118 -12.02 -3.38 -19.22
CA LYS A 118 -13.16 -3.96 -18.51
C LYS A 118 -12.92 -3.86 -17.01
N VAL A 119 -13.78 -3.11 -16.32
CA VAL A 119 -13.72 -2.94 -14.87
C VAL A 119 -14.94 -3.58 -14.22
N LEU A 120 -14.71 -4.40 -13.22
CA LEU A 120 -15.73 -5.02 -12.37
C LEU A 120 -15.69 -4.39 -10.98
N LEU A 121 -16.81 -3.80 -10.55
CA LEU A 121 -17.02 -3.39 -9.17
C LEU A 121 -17.77 -4.50 -8.44
N VAL A 122 -17.24 -4.91 -7.28
CA VAL A 122 -17.84 -5.85 -6.34
C VAL A 122 -17.59 -5.33 -4.93
N HIS A 123 -18.46 -5.70 -3.95
CA HIS A 123 -18.19 -5.23 -2.59
C HIS A 123 -17.04 -6.01 -1.93
N ALA A 124 -17.02 -7.33 -2.02
CA ALA A 124 -15.98 -8.16 -1.40
C ALA A 124 -15.13 -8.89 -2.45
N SER A 125 -15.69 -9.90 -3.15
CA SER A 125 -14.98 -10.59 -4.22
C SER A 125 -15.93 -10.93 -5.39
N PRO A 126 -15.39 -11.27 -6.58
CA PRO A 126 -16.22 -11.73 -7.71
C PRO A 126 -17.09 -12.96 -7.41
N LEU A 127 -16.74 -13.75 -6.42
CA LEU A 127 -17.41 -15.00 -6.07
C LEU A 127 -18.21 -14.93 -4.76
N SER A 128 -18.01 -13.90 -3.94
CA SER A 128 -18.66 -13.82 -2.61
C SER A 128 -18.84 -12.39 -2.16
N ALA A 129 -20.01 -12.09 -1.60
CA ALA A 129 -20.30 -10.77 -1.01
C ALA A 129 -19.70 -10.57 0.40
N ASN A 130 -19.04 -11.58 0.96
CA ASN A 130 -18.48 -11.54 2.33
C ASN A 130 -17.05 -12.09 2.42
N GLU A 131 -16.36 -12.26 1.30
CA GLU A 131 -14.98 -12.75 1.30
C GLU A 131 -14.02 -11.62 1.67
N HIS A 132 -13.27 -11.83 2.73
CA HIS A 132 -12.29 -10.87 3.20
C HIS A 132 -10.99 -10.98 2.38
N LEU A 133 -10.77 -10.03 1.47
CA LEU A 133 -9.54 -9.94 0.69
C LEU A 133 -8.58 -8.93 1.30
N SER A 134 -7.33 -9.31 1.40
CA SER A 134 -6.25 -8.46 1.88
C SER A 134 -4.97 -8.72 1.08
N SER A 135 -3.93 -7.93 1.32
CA SER A 135 -2.59 -8.18 0.78
C SER A 135 -1.99 -9.53 1.23
N GLY A 136 -2.49 -10.11 2.33
CA GLY A 136 -2.11 -11.42 2.81
C GLY A 136 -2.90 -12.59 2.19
N THR A 137 -3.92 -12.32 1.37
CA THR A 137 -4.66 -13.39 0.66
C THR A 137 -3.75 -14.10 -0.33
N PRO A 138 -3.69 -15.45 -0.35
CA PRO A 138 -2.82 -16.20 -1.24
C PRO A 138 -3.01 -15.84 -2.72
N LEU A 139 -1.93 -15.84 -3.49
CA LEU A 139 -1.96 -15.43 -4.91
C LEU A 139 -2.83 -16.34 -5.76
N ASP A 140 -2.82 -17.65 -5.51
CA ASP A 140 -3.67 -18.63 -6.20
C ASP A 140 -5.17 -18.33 -6.03
N ARG A 141 -5.55 -17.77 -4.85
CA ARG A 141 -6.92 -17.29 -4.66
C ARG A 141 -7.23 -16.10 -5.55
N PHE A 142 -6.34 -15.11 -5.65
CA PHE A 142 -6.51 -14.00 -6.58
C PHE A 142 -6.53 -14.46 -8.05
N GLU A 143 -5.76 -15.49 -8.40
CA GLU A 143 -5.78 -16.08 -9.75
C GLU A 143 -7.14 -16.73 -10.07
N ALA A 144 -7.71 -17.47 -9.13
CA ALA A 144 -9.06 -18.02 -9.28
C ALA A 144 -10.14 -16.93 -9.39
N LEU A 145 -9.98 -15.83 -8.62
CA LEU A 145 -10.88 -14.69 -8.70
C LEU A 145 -10.73 -13.91 -10.03
N ALA A 146 -9.53 -13.85 -10.60
CA ALA A 146 -9.28 -13.24 -11.90
C ALA A 146 -9.98 -14.00 -13.02
N ASP A 147 -9.92 -15.33 -13.00
CA ASP A 147 -10.65 -16.20 -13.94
C ASP A 147 -12.15 -15.97 -13.86
N ALA A 148 -12.70 -15.88 -12.63
CA ALA A 148 -14.11 -15.64 -12.40
C ALA A 148 -14.56 -14.22 -12.78
N ALA A 149 -13.69 -13.22 -12.58
CA ALA A 149 -13.99 -11.83 -12.86
C ALA A 149 -14.16 -11.55 -14.35
N GLY A 150 -13.31 -12.13 -15.20
CA GLY A 150 -13.29 -11.85 -16.64
C GLY A 150 -13.15 -10.34 -16.94
N ALA A 151 -12.31 -9.64 -16.18
CA ALA A 151 -12.11 -8.20 -16.22
C ALA A 151 -10.62 -7.84 -16.14
N ASP A 152 -10.24 -6.66 -16.67
CA ASP A 152 -8.87 -6.14 -16.52
C ASP A 152 -8.63 -5.58 -15.11
N VAL A 153 -9.70 -5.08 -14.47
CA VAL A 153 -9.66 -4.47 -13.15
C VAL A 153 -10.85 -4.92 -12.32
N VAL A 154 -10.61 -5.31 -11.08
CA VAL A 154 -11.62 -5.54 -10.03
C VAL A 154 -11.43 -4.49 -8.95
N VAL A 155 -12.47 -3.72 -8.67
CA VAL A 155 -12.53 -2.80 -7.53
C VAL A 155 -13.37 -3.46 -6.45
N CYS A 156 -12.81 -3.59 -5.25
CA CYS A 156 -13.47 -4.22 -4.09
C CYS A 156 -13.26 -3.38 -2.82
N GLY A 157 -13.99 -3.66 -1.76
CA GLY A 157 -13.90 -3.05 -0.43
C GLY A 157 -13.90 -4.10 0.67
N HIS A 158 -14.83 -3.98 1.64
CA HIS A 158 -15.17 -4.94 2.68
C HIS A 158 -14.11 -5.20 3.76
N SER A 159 -12.85 -5.34 3.40
CA SER A 159 -11.77 -5.57 4.36
C SER A 159 -11.24 -4.28 5.01
N HIS A 160 -11.66 -3.11 4.54
CA HIS A 160 -11.22 -1.77 4.96
C HIS A 160 -9.72 -1.50 4.78
N VAL A 161 -8.95 -2.49 4.36
CA VAL A 161 -7.49 -2.40 4.20
C VAL A 161 -7.15 -2.12 2.74
N PRO A 162 -6.47 -1.00 2.43
CA PRO A 162 -6.13 -0.65 1.05
C PRO A 162 -5.06 -1.59 0.48
N PHE A 163 -5.28 -2.07 -0.75
CA PHE A 163 -4.27 -2.83 -1.49
C PHE A 163 -4.42 -2.69 -3.01
N VAL A 164 -3.34 -2.99 -3.73
CA VAL A 164 -3.34 -3.23 -5.18
C VAL A 164 -2.57 -4.52 -5.44
N ILE A 165 -3.23 -5.50 -6.06
CA ILE A 165 -2.63 -6.80 -6.40
C ILE A 165 -2.93 -7.10 -7.86
N ARG A 166 -1.98 -7.69 -8.58
CA ARG A 166 -2.17 -8.15 -9.94
C ARG A 166 -2.05 -9.67 -10.02
N ALA A 167 -3.08 -10.32 -10.55
CA ALA A 167 -3.09 -11.78 -10.75
C ALA A 167 -3.66 -12.10 -12.14
N LYS A 168 -3.00 -12.98 -12.90
CA LYS A 168 -3.38 -13.37 -14.27
C LYS A 168 -3.77 -12.20 -15.19
N GLY A 169 -3.08 -11.07 -15.05
CA GLY A 169 -3.36 -9.88 -15.86
C GLY A 169 -4.46 -8.96 -15.31
N THR A 170 -5.27 -9.40 -14.36
CA THR A 170 -6.31 -8.62 -13.68
C THR A 170 -5.75 -7.87 -12.48
N TRP A 171 -6.08 -6.59 -12.35
CA TRP A 171 -5.76 -5.78 -11.19
C TRP A 171 -6.89 -5.83 -10.16
N PHE A 172 -6.58 -6.15 -8.91
CA PHE A 172 -7.47 -6.06 -7.77
C PHE A 172 -7.12 -4.82 -6.96
N ILE A 173 -8.09 -3.94 -6.73
CA ILE A 173 -7.90 -2.67 -6.05
C ILE A 173 -8.91 -2.57 -4.92
N ASN A 174 -8.42 -2.45 -3.68
CA ASN A 174 -9.23 -2.05 -2.54
C ASN A 174 -8.82 -0.63 -2.15
N PRO A 175 -9.74 0.35 -2.17
CA PRO A 175 -9.42 1.72 -1.81
C PRO A 175 -9.24 1.95 -0.29
N GLY A 176 -9.51 0.93 0.53
CA GLY A 176 -9.68 1.07 1.97
C GLY A 176 -11.06 1.59 2.34
N SER A 177 -11.26 1.98 3.58
CA SER A 177 -12.53 2.53 4.06
C SER A 177 -12.50 4.05 4.14
N VAL A 178 -13.51 4.70 3.54
CA VAL A 178 -13.70 6.15 3.66
C VAL A 178 -14.12 6.53 5.08
N GLY A 179 -15.12 5.84 5.62
CA GLY A 179 -15.79 6.30 6.84
C GLY A 179 -15.42 5.53 8.10
N ARG A 180 -14.80 4.36 7.97
CA ARG A 180 -14.49 3.49 9.11
C ARG A 180 -13.20 2.70 8.89
N PRO A 181 -12.05 3.33 8.72
CA PRO A 181 -10.78 2.64 8.80
C PRO A 181 -10.67 1.86 10.12
N ASP A 182 -10.05 0.68 10.07
CA ASP A 182 -9.84 -0.18 11.25
C ASP A 182 -8.42 -0.73 11.34
N ASP A 183 -7.47 0.03 10.78
CA ASP A 183 -6.04 -0.24 10.74
C ASP A 183 -5.21 0.70 11.65
N GLY A 184 -5.84 1.35 12.62
CA GLY A 184 -5.21 2.27 13.58
C GLY A 184 -5.01 3.71 13.05
N ASP A 185 -5.34 3.99 11.78
CA ASP A 185 -5.30 5.33 11.20
C ASP A 185 -6.73 5.85 10.96
N SER A 186 -7.18 6.81 11.78
CA SER A 186 -8.54 7.36 11.71
C SER A 186 -8.84 8.17 10.45
N ARG A 187 -7.82 8.51 9.63
CA ARG A 187 -8.00 9.27 8.41
C ARG A 187 -8.75 8.47 7.34
N ALA A 188 -9.64 9.13 6.62
CA ALA A 188 -10.40 8.53 5.53
C ALA A 188 -9.48 7.96 4.43
N SER A 189 -9.75 6.73 3.96
CA SER A 189 -8.98 6.10 2.89
C SER A 189 -9.78 6.06 1.60
N TYR A 190 -9.13 6.40 0.47
CA TYR A 190 -9.66 6.22 -0.87
C TYR A 190 -8.54 6.02 -1.88
N ALA A 191 -8.88 5.63 -3.12
CA ALA A 191 -7.89 5.52 -4.18
C ALA A 191 -8.30 6.32 -5.42
N THR A 192 -7.33 6.73 -6.25
CA THR A 192 -7.60 7.21 -7.61
C THR A 192 -7.15 6.19 -8.62
N LEU A 193 -7.98 5.95 -9.64
CA LEU A 193 -7.67 5.14 -10.81
C LEU A 193 -7.60 6.05 -12.03
N SER A 194 -6.44 6.11 -12.67
CA SER A 194 -6.25 6.85 -13.92
C SER A 194 -6.13 5.88 -15.08
N LEU A 195 -7.04 6.01 -16.04
CA LEU A 195 -7.08 5.25 -17.29
C LEU A 195 -7.01 6.26 -18.45
N ARG A 196 -5.87 6.37 -19.13
CA ARG A 196 -5.70 7.21 -20.32
C ARG A 196 -4.71 6.56 -21.27
N ARG A 197 -5.10 6.26 -22.53
CA ARG A 197 -4.22 5.86 -23.65
C ARG A 197 -3.04 4.98 -23.23
N GLY A 198 -3.32 3.83 -22.62
CA GLY A 198 -2.30 2.87 -22.17
C GLY A 198 -1.67 3.17 -20.81
N VAL A 199 -2.04 4.27 -20.15
CA VAL A 199 -1.59 4.57 -18.77
C VAL A 199 -2.59 3.98 -17.78
N PHE A 200 -2.12 3.04 -16.96
CA PHE A 200 -2.83 2.52 -15.80
C PHE A 200 -2.11 2.97 -14.55
N ARG A 201 -2.78 3.73 -13.69
CA ARG A 201 -2.19 4.19 -12.42
C ARG A 201 -3.22 4.16 -11.30
N VAL A 202 -2.88 3.50 -10.21
CA VAL A 202 -3.63 3.54 -8.95
C VAL A 202 -2.82 4.30 -7.91
N ARG A 203 -3.48 5.12 -7.10
CA ARG A 203 -2.85 5.81 -5.98
C ARG A 203 -3.82 5.87 -4.81
N HIS A 204 -3.41 5.35 -3.65
CA HIS A 204 -4.13 5.48 -2.39
C HIS A 204 -3.81 6.80 -1.70
N TYR A 205 -4.79 7.27 -0.93
CA TYR A 205 -4.69 8.48 -0.13
C TYR A 205 -5.30 8.26 1.26
N ARG A 206 -4.72 8.93 2.25
CA ARG A 206 -5.33 9.16 3.55
C ARG A 206 -5.65 10.64 3.64
N VAL A 207 -6.89 10.95 3.98
CA VAL A 207 -7.43 12.31 4.03
C VAL A 207 -7.86 12.62 5.44
N ASP A 208 -7.30 13.69 6.00
CA ASP A 208 -7.76 14.22 7.26
C ASP A 208 -9.18 14.75 7.11
N TYR A 209 -10.03 14.50 8.09
CA TYR A 209 -11.38 15.03 8.16
C TYR A 209 -11.73 15.36 9.63
N ASP A 210 -12.81 16.05 9.85
CA ASP A 210 -13.29 16.38 11.19
C ASP A 210 -13.87 15.14 11.89
N VAL A 211 -12.96 14.31 12.42
CA VAL A 211 -13.29 13.06 13.11
C VAL A 211 -14.04 13.34 14.43
N GLU A 212 -13.71 14.44 15.11
CA GLU A 212 -14.38 14.85 16.35
C GLU A 212 -15.85 15.17 16.05
N ARG A 213 -16.15 15.94 15.01
CA ARG A 213 -17.52 16.19 14.56
C ARG A 213 -18.28 14.89 14.28
N ALA A 214 -17.63 13.91 13.63
CA ALA A 214 -18.28 12.63 13.34
C ALA A 214 -18.59 11.84 14.63
N ALA A 215 -17.67 11.84 15.59
CA ALA A 215 -17.83 11.18 16.89
C ALA A 215 -18.88 11.90 17.78
N GLU A 216 -18.86 13.23 17.84
CA GLU A 216 -19.83 14.01 18.57
C GLU A 216 -21.25 13.82 18.03
N GLU A 217 -21.44 13.78 16.72
CA GLU A 217 -22.74 13.51 16.12
C GLU A 217 -23.24 12.10 16.45
N ALA A 218 -22.37 11.09 16.49
CA ALA A 218 -22.75 9.77 16.95
C ALA A 218 -23.28 9.80 18.39
N ARG A 219 -22.60 10.51 19.29
CA ARG A 219 -23.02 10.71 20.68
C ARG A 219 -24.33 11.50 20.78
N ARG A 220 -24.44 12.60 20.04
CA ARG A 220 -25.63 13.46 20.01
C ARG A 220 -26.88 12.68 19.58
N ARG A 221 -26.70 11.79 18.61
CA ARG A 221 -27.77 10.92 18.10
C ARG A 221 -27.96 9.65 18.96
N ARG A 222 -27.29 9.55 20.11
CA ARG A 222 -27.36 8.44 21.08
C ARG A 222 -26.99 7.08 20.51
N LEU A 223 -26.05 7.06 19.56
CA LEU A 223 -25.41 5.83 19.13
C LEU A 223 -24.44 5.32 20.21
N PRO A 224 -24.10 4.02 20.24
CA PRO A 224 -23.16 3.47 21.20
C PRO A 224 -21.84 4.24 21.22
N GLU A 225 -21.28 4.48 22.41
CA GLU A 225 -19.97 5.13 22.55
C GLU A 225 -18.86 4.40 21.80
N SER A 226 -18.98 3.07 21.68
CA SER A 226 -18.07 2.26 20.88
C SER A 226 -17.97 2.74 19.43
N PHE A 227 -19.04 3.31 18.84
CA PHE A 227 -18.99 3.84 17.46
C PHE A 227 -18.17 5.13 17.40
N ALA A 228 -18.31 6.03 18.38
CA ALA A 228 -17.46 7.20 18.46
C ALA A 228 -15.98 6.81 18.66
N GLN A 229 -15.71 5.82 19.50
CA GLN A 229 -14.35 5.31 19.72
C GLN A 229 -13.74 4.64 18.48
N MET A 230 -14.55 3.92 17.68
CA MET A 230 -14.09 3.37 16.41
C MET A 230 -13.59 4.47 15.47
N LEU A 231 -14.32 5.57 15.35
CA LEU A 231 -13.95 6.70 14.50
C LEU A 231 -12.69 7.41 14.99
N LEU A 232 -12.66 7.77 16.27
CA LEU A 232 -11.55 8.51 16.88
C LEU A 232 -10.22 7.74 16.83
N ARG A 233 -10.30 6.43 16.98
CA ARG A 233 -9.12 5.56 17.14
C ARG A 233 -8.76 4.78 15.86
N GLY A 234 -9.62 4.81 14.84
CA GLY A 234 -9.43 4.01 13.63
C GLY A 234 -9.44 2.50 13.90
N LEU A 235 -10.25 2.02 14.84
CA LEU A 235 -10.27 0.63 15.28
C LEU A 235 -11.57 -0.09 14.90
N SER A 236 -11.50 -1.41 14.77
CA SER A 236 -12.69 -2.22 14.59
C SER A 236 -13.58 -2.20 15.86
N LEU A 237 -14.89 -2.52 15.69
CA LEU A 237 -15.79 -2.64 16.83
C LEU A 237 -15.30 -3.67 17.86
N LYS A 238 -14.74 -4.78 17.39
CA LYS A 238 -14.20 -5.82 18.25
C LYS A 238 -13.07 -5.29 19.12
N ASP A 239 -12.09 -4.62 18.50
CA ASP A 239 -10.92 -4.08 19.22
C ASP A 239 -11.34 -3.03 20.26
N VAL A 240 -12.31 -2.17 19.92
CA VAL A 240 -12.85 -1.19 20.87
C VAL A 240 -13.53 -1.86 22.08
N LEU A 241 -14.32 -2.92 21.83
CA LEU A 241 -15.06 -3.62 22.92
C LEU A 241 -14.13 -4.49 23.78
N GLU A 242 -13.08 -5.03 23.25
CA GLU A 242 -12.07 -5.82 23.97
C GLU A 242 -11.08 -4.93 24.75
N GLY A 243 -11.27 -3.60 24.75
CA GLY A 243 -10.40 -2.66 25.44
C GLY A 243 -9.04 -2.51 24.75
N GLY A 244 -8.97 -2.89 23.48
CA GLY A 244 -7.80 -2.68 22.64
C GLY A 244 -7.39 -1.20 22.72
N GLU A 245 -6.22 -0.90 23.24
CA GLU A 245 -5.63 0.40 22.98
C GLU A 245 -5.46 0.54 21.47
N PRO A 246 -5.58 1.75 20.87
CA PRO A 246 -5.08 1.95 19.53
C PRO A 246 -3.65 1.47 19.62
N ALA A 247 -3.29 0.53 18.76
CA ALA A 247 -1.89 0.17 18.63
C ALA A 247 -1.16 1.51 18.52
N PRO A 248 -0.22 1.87 19.42
CA PRO A 248 0.45 3.16 19.42
C PRO A 248 1.08 3.35 18.06
N GLY A 249 0.43 4.17 17.19
CA GLY A 249 0.73 4.35 15.77
C GLY A 249 1.02 3.01 15.13
N SER A 250 -0.01 2.09 14.98
CA SER A 250 0.13 0.73 14.49
C SER A 250 1.55 0.19 14.70
N GLU A 251 1.89 -0.23 15.89
CA GLU A 251 2.84 -1.33 16.00
C GLU A 251 2.21 -2.41 15.15
N GLU A 252 2.89 -2.74 14.08
CA GLU A 252 2.52 -3.75 13.11
C GLU A 252 2.00 -4.98 13.83
N PRO A 253 1.09 -5.75 13.22
CA PRO A 253 0.73 -7.03 13.77
C PRO A 253 2.05 -7.75 14.08
N SER A 254 2.35 -7.87 15.36
CA SER A 254 3.40 -8.77 15.82
C SER A 254 3.04 -10.09 15.19
N CYS A 255 3.88 -10.56 14.28
CA CYS A 255 3.75 -11.83 13.59
C CYS A 255 3.55 -12.93 14.63
N GLY A 256 2.33 -13.19 14.97
CA GLY A 256 1.94 -14.40 15.65
C GLY A 256 2.05 -15.53 14.65
N GLY A 257 3.25 -16.13 14.56
CA GLY A 257 3.54 -17.27 13.70
C GLY A 257 4.57 -17.00 12.61
N GLY A 258 5.84 -16.79 12.98
CA GLY A 258 6.98 -17.40 12.30
C GLY A 258 7.44 -16.92 10.92
N GLU A 259 6.88 -15.91 10.28
CA GLU A 259 7.44 -15.43 9.01
C GLU A 259 8.62 -14.49 9.28
N SER A 260 9.78 -14.81 8.71
CA SER A 260 10.95 -13.95 8.83
C SER A 260 10.80 -12.68 7.99
N PRO A 261 11.48 -11.55 8.35
CA PRO A 261 11.50 -10.35 7.53
C PRO A 261 11.83 -10.61 6.07
N LEU A 262 12.76 -11.52 5.79
CA LEU A 262 13.17 -11.87 4.43
C LEU A 262 12.07 -12.64 3.67
N GLU A 263 11.31 -13.51 4.31
CA GLU A 263 10.17 -14.20 3.69
C GLU A 263 9.10 -13.18 3.28
N SER A 264 8.82 -12.20 4.13
CA SER A 264 7.89 -11.10 3.82
C SER A 264 8.34 -10.28 2.61
N VAL A 265 9.65 -10.00 2.51
CA VAL A 265 10.27 -9.33 1.34
C VAL A 265 10.07 -10.16 0.08
N MET A 266 10.39 -11.46 0.13
CA MET A 266 10.25 -12.36 -1.03
C MET A 266 8.80 -12.50 -1.47
N ARG A 267 7.86 -12.47 -0.53
CA ARG A 267 6.44 -12.44 -0.86
C ARG A 267 6.05 -11.17 -1.62
N LEU A 268 6.54 -10.00 -1.17
CA LEU A 268 6.28 -8.73 -1.85
C LEU A 268 6.90 -8.69 -3.27
N VAL A 269 8.13 -9.17 -3.44
CA VAL A 269 8.81 -9.31 -4.74
C VAL A 269 7.95 -10.13 -5.71
N LYS A 270 7.46 -11.31 -5.26
CA LYS A 270 6.59 -12.17 -6.08
C LYS A 270 5.28 -11.48 -6.49
N ILE A 271 4.67 -10.73 -5.57
CA ILE A 271 3.43 -9.98 -5.85
C ILE A 271 3.66 -8.90 -6.90
N CYS A 272 4.78 -8.19 -6.81
CA CYS A 272 5.14 -7.15 -7.76
C CYS A 272 5.68 -7.70 -9.09
N ARG A 273 5.92 -9.03 -9.21
CA ARG A 273 6.51 -9.66 -10.39
C ARG A 273 7.76 -8.95 -10.88
N ASP A 274 8.63 -8.62 -9.92
CA ASP A 274 9.92 -8.02 -10.23
C ASP A 274 10.82 -9.01 -10.99
N GLU A 275 11.80 -8.51 -11.72
CA GLU A 275 12.84 -9.33 -12.35
C GLU A 275 13.69 -10.00 -11.26
N GLU A 276 13.26 -11.18 -10.80
CA GLU A 276 13.85 -11.87 -9.66
C GLU A 276 15.36 -12.12 -9.86
N ASP A 277 15.79 -12.44 -11.08
CA ASP A 277 17.21 -12.70 -11.38
C ASP A 277 18.06 -11.44 -11.18
N HIS A 278 17.58 -10.27 -11.62
CA HIS A 278 18.25 -8.99 -11.43
C HIS A 278 18.30 -8.61 -9.95
N SER A 279 17.16 -8.63 -9.26
CA SER A 279 17.07 -8.28 -7.84
C SER A 279 17.94 -9.19 -6.97
N ARG A 280 18.02 -10.49 -7.28
CA ARG A 280 18.91 -11.46 -6.61
C ARG A 280 20.39 -11.19 -6.88
N GLN A 281 20.75 -10.84 -8.10
CA GLN A 281 22.12 -10.47 -8.42
C GLN A 281 22.54 -9.20 -7.71
N VAL A 282 21.67 -8.18 -7.70
CA VAL A 282 21.90 -6.92 -6.97
C VAL A 282 22.03 -7.16 -5.48
N GLU A 283 21.17 -7.98 -4.87
CA GLU A 283 21.30 -8.43 -3.48
C GLU A 283 22.67 -9.04 -3.20
N ARG A 284 23.07 -10.02 -4.00
CA ARG A 284 24.35 -10.72 -3.83
C ARG A 284 25.55 -9.77 -3.90
N VAL A 285 25.52 -8.86 -4.87
CA VAL A 285 26.60 -7.86 -5.05
C VAL A 285 26.59 -6.83 -3.91
N ALA A 286 25.42 -6.33 -3.51
CA ALA A 286 25.28 -5.36 -2.43
C ALA A 286 25.78 -5.90 -1.09
N LEU A 287 25.42 -7.14 -0.75
CA LEU A 287 25.87 -7.80 0.47
C LEU A 287 27.39 -8.07 0.44
N ARG A 288 27.93 -8.45 -0.73
CA ARG A 288 29.37 -8.60 -0.87
C ARG A 288 30.12 -7.27 -0.68
N LEU A 289 29.58 -6.18 -1.22
CA LEU A 289 30.14 -4.84 -1.00
C LEU A 289 30.02 -4.41 0.47
N PHE A 290 28.92 -4.72 1.13
CA PHE A 290 28.72 -4.47 2.54
C PHE A 290 29.82 -5.15 3.37
N ASP A 291 30.02 -6.45 3.17
CA ASP A 291 31.01 -7.23 3.91
C ASP A 291 32.45 -6.71 3.68
N LEU A 292 32.79 -6.34 2.44
CA LEU A 292 34.09 -5.76 2.09
C LEU A 292 34.31 -4.37 2.70
N MET A 293 33.25 -3.55 2.83
CA MET A 293 33.32 -2.19 3.33
C MET A 293 33.05 -2.08 4.83
N GLN A 294 32.85 -3.21 5.54
CA GLN A 294 32.58 -3.22 6.97
C GLN A 294 33.55 -2.35 7.80
N PRO A 295 34.86 -2.33 7.54
CA PRO A 295 35.78 -1.45 8.27
C PRO A 295 35.60 0.04 8.01
N LEU A 296 34.87 0.43 6.94
CA LEU A 296 34.56 1.82 6.62
C LEU A 296 33.23 2.27 7.20
N HIS A 297 32.19 1.45 7.06
CA HIS A 297 30.86 1.85 7.50
C HIS A 297 30.60 1.53 8.98
N GLY A 298 31.23 0.50 9.54
CA GLY A 298 31.03 0.11 10.95
C GLY A 298 29.61 -0.32 11.32
N LEU A 299 28.79 -0.68 10.31
CA LEU A 299 27.40 -1.11 10.48
C LEU A 299 27.33 -2.60 10.83
N GLY A 300 26.23 -3.03 11.44
CA GLY A 300 26.02 -4.41 11.92
C GLY A 300 25.00 -5.20 11.08
N GLU A 301 24.55 -6.32 11.67
CA GLU A 301 23.66 -7.28 11.00
C GLU A 301 22.26 -6.70 10.72
N PHE A 302 21.77 -5.78 11.55
CA PHE A 302 20.47 -5.11 11.30
C PHE A 302 20.53 -4.28 10.03
N GLU A 303 21.55 -3.44 9.87
CA GLU A 303 21.72 -2.61 8.68
C GLU A 303 22.04 -3.47 7.44
N ARG A 304 22.72 -4.61 7.62
CA ARG A 304 22.94 -5.59 6.56
C ARG A 304 21.63 -6.18 6.07
N SER A 305 20.69 -6.50 6.97
CA SER A 305 19.37 -7.00 6.61
C SER A 305 18.51 -5.95 5.90
N TRP A 306 18.63 -4.66 6.28
CA TRP A 306 17.96 -3.56 5.58
C TRP A 306 18.51 -3.38 4.16
N LEU A 307 19.83 -3.50 3.97
CA LEU A 307 20.43 -3.46 2.63
C LEU A 307 19.96 -4.63 1.78
N GLN A 308 19.90 -5.84 2.34
CA GLN A 308 19.38 -7.04 1.69
C GLN A 308 17.96 -6.81 1.20
N SER A 309 17.10 -6.36 2.08
CA SER A 309 15.69 -6.08 1.79
C SER A 309 15.54 -4.98 0.74
N ALA A 310 16.30 -3.87 0.87
CA ALA A 310 16.27 -2.80 -0.10
C ALA A 310 16.76 -3.25 -1.49
N SER A 311 17.75 -4.14 -1.55
CA SER A 311 18.28 -4.68 -2.81
C SER A 311 17.27 -5.56 -3.53
N LEU A 312 16.47 -6.36 -2.80
CA LEU A 312 15.42 -7.18 -3.37
C LEU A 312 14.19 -6.35 -3.79
N LEU A 313 13.98 -5.19 -3.16
CA LEU A 313 12.79 -4.36 -3.35
C LEU A 313 13.05 -3.08 -4.19
N HIS A 314 14.28 -2.84 -4.66
CA HIS A 314 14.63 -1.55 -5.27
C HIS A 314 13.83 -1.24 -6.55
N ASP A 315 13.45 -2.27 -7.30
CA ASP A 315 12.79 -2.17 -8.59
C ASP A 315 11.32 -2.61 -8.59
N ILE A 316 10.72 -3.02 -7.46
CA ILE A 316 9.30 -3.40 -7.38
C ILE A 316 8.35 -2.30 -7.90
N GLY A 317 8.80 -1.06 -7.94
CA GLY A 317 8.05 0.07 -8.48
C GLY A 317 7.83 0.04 -9.99
N TRP A 318 8.48 -0.88 -10.74
CA TRP A 318 8.18 -1.11 -12.16
C TRP A 318 6.73 -1.54 -12.38
N VAL A 319 6.10 -2.14 -11.38
CA VAL A 319 4.67 -2.46 -11.39
C VAL A 319 3.78 -1.24 -11.65
N GLU A 320 4.25 -0.03 -11.30
CA GLU A 320 3.56 1.23 -11.54
C GLU A 320 4.01 1.94 -12.83
N GLY A 321 4.95 1.35 -13.58
CA GLY A 321 5.53 1.88 -14.82
C GLY A 321 6.96 2.36 -14.67
N GLY A 322 7.74 2.29 -15.77
CA GLY A 322 9.19 2.49 -15.75
C GLY A 322 9.67 3.89 -15.36
N GLN A 323 8.86 4.94 -15.61
CA GLN A 323 9.27 6.29 -15.33
C GLN A 323 9.10 6.64 -13.84
N GLY A 324 10.22 6.76 -13.11
CA GLY A 324 10.22 7.08 -11.68
C GLY A 324 9.97 5.88 -10.77
N HIS A 325 10.17 4.63 -11.26
CA HIS A 325 9.98 3.40 -10.48
C HIS A 325 10.65 3.42 -9.11
N HIS A 326 11.85 3.97 -8.97
CA HIS A 326 12.55 4.12 -7.69
C HIS A 326 11.77 4.94 -6.63
N LYS A 327 10.94 5.91 -7.07
CA LYS A 327 10.01 6.63 -6.16
C LYS A 327 8.80 5.75 -5.82
N ALA A 328 8.35 4.98 -6.79
CA ALA A 328 7.27 4.03 -6.60
C ALA A 328 7.69 2.89 -5.66
N SER A 329 8.90 2.33 -5.83
CA SER A 329 9.47 1.32 -4.92
C SER A 329 9.49 1.82 -3.49
N MET A 330 10.04 3.02 -3.22
CA MET A 330 10.03 3.61 -1.88
C MET A 330 8.61 3.67 -1.31
N ARG A 331 7.64 4.17 -2.06
CA ARG A 331 6.27 4.29 -1.59
C ARG A 331 5.66 2.93 -1.28
N LEU A 332 5.83 1.95 -2.18
CA LEU A 332 5.34 0.58 -1.97
C LEU A 332 5.95 -0.05 -0.72
N ILE A 333 7.25 0.12 -0.48
CA ILE A 333 7.93 -0.36 0.73
C ILE A 333 7.34 0.31 1.99
N GLN A 334 7.16 1.62 1.97
CA GLN A 334 6.70 2.38 3.14
C GLN A 334 5.26 2.07 3.55
N VAL A 335 4.38 1.76 2.57
CA VAL A 335 2.96 1.51 2.83
C VAL A 335 2.59 0.02 2.82
N SER A 336 3.52 -0.87 2.53
CA SER A 336 3.21 -2.31 2.41
C SER A 336 2.94 -2.93 3.79
N PRO A 337 1.75 -3.48 4.01
CA PRO A 337 1.44 -4.23 5.23
C PRO A 337 2.02 -5.65 5.22
N ILE A 338 2.60 -6.08 4.09
CA ILE A 338 3.18 -7.43 3.94
C ILE A 338 4.55 -7.52 4.61
N LEU A 339 5.30 -6.41 4.61
CA LEU A 339 6.67 -6.39 5.11
C LEU A 339 6.69 -6.47 6.63
N ALA A 340 7.35 -7.48 7.17
CA ALA A 340 7.57 -7.69 8.59
C ALA A 340 8.71 -6.77 9.12
N PHE A 341 8.52 -5.47 8.93
CA PHE A 341 9.37 -4.38 9.40
C PHE A 341 8.54 -3.29 10.05
N ASP A 342 9.05 -2.65 11.08
CA ASP A 342 8.40 -1.51 11.69
C ASP A 342 8.39 -0.28 10.75
N ARG A 343 7.65 0.77 11.15
CA ARG A 343 7.51 1.99 10.33
C ARG A 343 8.85 2.66 10.06
N ARG A 344 9.74 2.71 11.06
CA ARG A 344 11.08 3.31 10.94
C ARG A 344 11.93 2.50 9.97
N GLU A 345 11.96 1.18 10.10
CA GLU A 345 12.69 0.29 9.22
C GLU A 345 12.20 0.40 7.77
N ARG A 346 10.87 0.42 7.54
CA ARG A 346 10.31 0.64 6.19
C ARG A 346 10.67 2.01 5.61
N GLN A 347 10.76 3.06 6.43
CA GLN A 347 11.25 4.35 5.98
C GLN A 347 12.72 4.30 5.57
N ILE A 348 13.56 3.62 6.33
CA ILE A 348 14.99 3.41 6.03
C ILE A 348 15.15 2.57 4.77
N ILE A 349 14.55 1.38 4.71
CA ILE A 349 14.63 0.46 3.56
C ILE A 349 14.10 1.12 2.30
N GLY A 350 12.95 1.79 2.37
CA GLY A 350 12.38 2.54 1.25
C GLY A 350 13.26 3.68 0.78
N SER A 351 13.92 4.39 1.70
CA SER A 351 14.86 5.45 1.34
C SER A 351 16.14 4.91 0.69
N ILE A 352 16.67 3.78 1.16
CA ILE A 352 17.80 3.09 0.53
C ILE A 352 17.42 2.70 -0.91
N ALA A 353 16.30 2.01 -1.09
CA ALA A 353 15.78 1.63 -2.40
C ALA A 353 15.54 2.84 -3.31
N ARG A 354 15.02 3.96 -2.77
CA ARG A 354 14.79 5.20 -3.51
C ARG A 354 16.04 5.76 -4.17
N TYR A 355 17.18 5.62 -3.51
CA TYR A 355 18.43 6.24 -3.93
C TYR A 355 19.36 5.32 -4.73
N HIS A 356 18.91 4.12 -5.18
CA HIS A 356 19.69 3.28 -6.09
C HIS A 356 19.98 3.96 -7.42
N ARG A 357 19.15 4.94 -7.81
CA ARG A 357 19.33 5.78 -9.02
C ARG A 357 18.78 7.21 -8.84
N GLY A 358 19.05 8.05 -9.83
CA GLY A 358 18.58 9.45 -9.82
C GLY A 358 19.36 10.33 -8.86
N SER A 359 18.69 11.28 -8.22
CA SER A 359 19.29 12.27 -7.32
C SER A 359 19.92 11.63 -6.09
N LEU A 360 21.01 12.20 -5.60
CA LEU A 360 21.62 11.82 -4.32
C LEU A 360 20.76 12.28 -3.14
N PRO A 361 20.91 11.67 -1.95
CA PRO A 361 20.20 12.09 -0.73
C PRO A 361 20.49 13.55 -0.38
N LYS A 362 19.42 14.36 -0.24
CA LYS A 362 19.50 15.78 0.13
C LYS A 362 18.49 16.09 1.23
N SER A 363 18.84 17.02 2.12
CA SER A 363 17.94 17.50 3.18
C SER A 363 16.64 18.12 2.64
N SER A 364 16.65 18.62 1.41
CA SER A 364 15.45 19.14 0.72
C SER A 364 14.46 18.06 0.24
N HIS A 365 14.82 16.78 0.36
CA HIS A 365 13.90 15.70 0.06
C HIS A 365 13.05 15.39 1.30
N ALA A 366 11.76 15.71 1.29
CA ALA A 366 10.88 15.58 2.44
C ALA A 366 10.93 14.21 3.13
N HIS A 367 10.94 13.10 2.35
CA HIS A 367 11.04 11.75 2.90
C HIS A 367 12.40 11.45 3.58
N PHE A 368 13.47 12.17 3.22
CA PHE A 368 14.78 12.05 3.83
C PHE A 368 14.93 12.98 5.05
N GLU A 369 14.26 14.13 5.00
CA GLU A 369 14.20 15.09 6.10
C GLU A 369 13.48 14.53 7.33
N THR A 370 12.48 13.69 7.14
CA THR A 370 11.75 13.04 8.24
C THR A 370 12.55 11.98 9.00
N LEU A 371 13.67 11.49 8.44
CA LEU A 371 14.55 10.55 9.12
C LEU A 371 15.37 11.25 10.22
N SER A 372 15.67 10.52 11.29
CA SER A 372 16.62 10.96 12.30
C SER A 372 18.03 11.15 11.69
N GLU A 373 18.87 12.00 12.30
CA GLU A 373 20.24 12.19 11.81
C GLU A 373 21.06 10.88 11.74
N PRO A 374 21.00 9.98 12.73
CA PRO A 374 21.64 8.66 12.62
C PRO A 374 21.13 7.84 11.44
N ASP A 375 19.80 7.84 11.22
CA ASP A 375 19.20 7.10 10.11
C ASP A 375 19.58 7.67 8.74
N ARG A 376 19.72 8.97 8.61
CA ARG A 376 20.21 9.61 7.38
C ARG A 376 21.63 9.17 7.05
N VAL A 377 22.50 9.04 8.06
CA VAL A 377 23.88 8.51 7.88
C VAL A 377 23.83 7.06 7.41
N VAL A 378 23.01 6.21 8.02
CA VAL A 378 22.82 4.81 7.62
C VAL A 378 22.30 4.73 6.18
N VAL A 379 21.25 5.48 5.84
CA VAL A 379 20.69 5.50 4.47
C VAL A 379 21.75 5.91 3.44
N ARG A 380 22.55 6.95 3.69
CA ARG A 380 23.64 7.34 2.78
C ARG A 380 24.64 6.23 2.55
N LYS A 381 25.10 5.57 3.63
CA LYS A 381 26.05 4.46 3.56
C LYS A 381 25.47 3.29 2.75
N LEU A 382 24.27 2.83 3.08
CA LEU A 382 23.65 1.67 2.42
C LEU A 382 23.21 1.96 0.99
N ALA A 383 22.63 3.13 0.73
CA ALA A 383 22.25 3.54 -0.62
C ALA A 383 23.46 3.64 -1.55
N SER A 384 24.64 4.05 -1.05
CA SER A 384 25.86 4.10 -1.86
C SER A 384 26.28 2.71 -2.33
N LEU A 385 26.13 1.70 -1.49
CA LEU A 385 26.44 0.30 -1.84
C LEU A 385 25.40 -0.27 -2.81
N LEU A 386 24.11 -0.01 -2.57
CA LEU A 386 23.06 -0.45 -3.48
C LEU A 386 23.20 0.20 -4.88
N ARG A 387 23.57 1.48 -4.94
CA ARG A 387 23.83 2.17 -6.22
C ARG A 387 24.90 1.51 -7.04
N LEU A 388 26.01 1.11 -6.38
CA LEU A 388 27.09 0.37 -7.04
C LEU A 388 26.63 -1.02 -7.50
N ALA A 389 25.92 -1.73 -6.64
CA ALA A 389 25.43 -3.08 -6.92
C ALA A 389 24.49 -3.12 -8.13
N ASP A 390 23.51 -2.21 -8.18
CA ASP A 390 22.62 -2.04 -9.31
C ASP A 390 23.38 -1.60 -10.59
N GLY A 391 24.43 -0.77 -10.45
CA GLY A 391 25.33 -0.45 -11.56
C GLY A 391 26.10 -1.66 -12.08
N MET A 392 26.46 -2.59 -11.20
CA MET A 392 27.22 -3.81 -11.54
C MET A 392 26.37 -4.92 -12.18
N ASP A 393 25.07 -4.72 -12.33
CA ASP A 393 24.16 -5.60 -13.10
C ASP A 393 23.29 -4.81 -14.07
N ALA A 394 23.83 -3.74 -14.65
CA ALA A 394 23.11 -2.83 -15.53
C ALA A 394 22.57 -3.46 -16.82
N SER A 395 23.13 -4.59 -17.24
CA SER A 395 22.63 -5.37 -18.39
C SER A 395 21.57 -6.41 -18.02
N HIS A 396 21.28 -6.59 -16.72
CA HIS A 396 20.45 -7.68 -16.16
C HIS A 396 20.96 -9.08 -16.57
N GLY A 397 22.25 -9.17 -16.87
CA GLY A 397 22.89 -10.40 -17.36
C GLY A 397 23.62 -11.20 -16.28
N SER A 398 23.61 -10.74 -15.04
CA SER A 398 24.30 -11.36 -13.90
C SER A 398 25.78 -11.66 -14.21
N VAL A 399 26.45 -10.80 -14.99
CA VAL A 399 27.80 -11.06 -15.49
C VAL A 399 28.89 -11.03 -14.41
N VAL A 400 28.70 -10.27 -13.31
CA VAL A 400 29.64 -10.20 -12.19
C VAL A 400 29.56 -11.47 -11.36
N ARG A 401 30.66 -12.20 -11.26
CA ARG A 401 30.76 -13.49 -10.51
C ARG A 401 31.37 -13.34 -9.14
N GLU A 402 32.44 -12.56 -9.04
CA GLU A 402 33.17 -12.37 -7.79
C GLU A 402 33.62 -10.93 -7.65
N ILE A 403 33.66 -10.44 -6.42
CA ILE A 403 34.18 -9.11 -6.07
C ILE A 403 35.14 -9.28 -4.91
N THR A 404 36.36 -8.77 -5.09
CA THR A 404 37.38 -8.63 -4.04
C THR A 404 37.73 -7.17 -3.86
N GLY A 405 38.22 -6.79 -2.68
CA GLY A 405 38.48 -5.38 -2.42
C GLY A 405 39.68 -5.18 -1.47
N ARG A 406 40.31 -4.01 -1.63
CA ARG A 406 41.38 -3.54 -0.73
C ARG A 406 41.10 -2.08 -0.36
N LEU A 407 41.16 -1.79 0.93
CA LEU A 407 40.91 -0.49 1.50
C LEU A 407 42.24 0.23 1.79
N GLU A 408 42.40 1.44 1.33
CA GLU A 408 43.50 2.34 1.63
C GLU A 408 42.97 3.67 2.23
N PRO A 409 43.81 4.47 2.88
CA PRO A 409 43.34 5.68 3.57
C PRO A 409 42.56 6.67 2.67
N ARG A 410 42.92 6.77 1.38
CA ARG A 410 42.30 7.71 0.43
C ARG A 410 41.61 7.03 -0.75
N LYS A 411 41.77 5.72 -0.90
CA LYS A 411 41.26 4.95 -2.06
C LYS A 411 40.66 3.62 -1.63
N VAL A 412 39.70 3.19 -2.41
CA VAL A 412 39.15 1.84 -2.35
C VAL A 412 39.38 1.19 -3.70
N PHE A 413 39.94 0.00 -3.71
CA PHE A 413 40.16 -0.79 -4.91
C PHE A 413 39.21 -1.98 -4.91
N LEU A 414 38.44 -2.14 -5.96
CA LEU A 414 37.60 -3.32 -6.21
C LEU A 414 38.13 -4.04 -7.46
N GLU A 415 38.18 -5.36 -7.41
CA GLU A 415 38.40 -6.22 -8.57
C GLU A 415 37.12 -7.03 -8.79
N CYS A 416 36.48 -6.82 -9.93
CA CYS A 416 35.28 -7.55 -10.37
C CYS A 416 35.70 -8.61 -11.40
N ARG A 417 35.41 -9.89 -11.11
CA ARG A 417 35.56 -10.98 -12.06
C ARG A 417 34.24 -11.21 -12.78
N VAL A 418 34.27 -11.23 -14.11
CA VAL A 418 33.08 -11.27 -14.96
C VAL A 418 33.11 -12.42 -15.93
N SER A 419 31.96 -13.05 -16.19
CA SER A 419 31.81 -14.18 -17.11
C SER A 419 31.76 -13.78 -18.61
N SER A 420 31.52 -12.50 -18.89
CA SER A 420 31.49 -11.95 -20.25
C SER A 420 31.90 -10.48 -20.24
N PRO A 421 32.13 -9.83 -21.39
CA PRO A 421 32.46 -8.41 -21.44
C PRO A 421 31.39 -7.55 -20.73
N ALA A 422 31.77 -6.82 -19.69
CA ALA A 422 30.89 -6.07 -18.80
C ALA A 422 30.87 -4.58 -19.16
N LEU A 423 30.57 -4.22 -20.41
CA LEU A 423 30.65 -2.84 -20.87
C LEU A 423 29.59 -1.94 -20.18
N TRP A 424 28.36 -2.42 -20.11
CA TRP A 424 27.26 -1.67 -19.49
C TRP A 424 27.47 -1.51 -17.99
N GLU A 425 27.95 -2.54 -17.31
CA GLU A 425 28.27 -2.54 -15.88
C GLU A 425 29.38 -1.51 -15.57
N ARG A 426 30.43 -1.47 -16.39
CA ARG A 426 31.53 -0.49 -16.25
C ARG A 426 31.03 0.93 -16.35
N VAL A 427 30.27 1.24 -17.39
CA VAL A 427 29.75 2.59 -17.63
C VAL A 427 28.75 2.99 -16.55
N SER A 428 27.85 2.07 -16.17
CA SER A 428 26.82 2.34 -15.17
C SER A 428 27.43 2.53 -13.77
N THR A 429 28.33 1.64 -13.37
CA THR A 429 29.00 1.71 -12.06
C THR A 429 29.86 2.98 -11.93
N ASP A 430 30.57 3.35 -13.00
CA ASP A 430 31.39 4.59 -13.00
C ASP A 430 30.52 5.86 -12.85
N ARG A 431 29.30 5.86 -13.37
CA ARG A 431 28.33 6.95 -13.17
C ARG A 431 27.68 6.92 -11.76
N LYS A 432 27.62 5.77 -11.12
CA LYS A 432 26.92 5.56 -9.84
C LYS A 432 27.84 5.55 -8.61
N LYS A 433 29.16 5.68 -8.78
CA LYS A 433 30.10 5.74 -7.65
C LYS A 433 30.12 7.08 -6.90
N ASP A 434 29.43 8.08 -7.43
CA ASP A 434 29.34 9.44 -6.90
C ASP A 434 28.95 9.48 -5.42
N LEU A 435 27.87 8.80 -5.04
CA LEU A 435 27.41 8.73 -3.65
C LEU A 435 28.40 8.01 -2.73
N PHE A 436 29.08 6.97 -3.24
CA PHE A 436 30.08 6.24 -2.48
C PHE A 436 31.29 7.14 -2.14
N GLU A 437 31.83 7.83 -3.16
CA GLU A 437 32.97 8.72 -3.00
C GLU A 437 32.63 9.90 -2.07
N GLU A 438 31.42 10.48 -2.21
CA GLU A 438 30.93 11.54 -1.30
C GLU A 438 30.77 11.02 0.15
N THR A 439 30.20 9.82 0.33
CA THR A 439 29.87 9.29 1.65
C THR A 439 31.11 8.90 2.45
N TYR A 440 32.11 8.31 1.79
CA TYR A 440 33.31 7.77 2.46
C TYR A 440 34.54 8.68 2.31
N GLY A 441 34.49 9.73 1.48
CA GLY A 441 35.60 10.63 1.22
C GLY A 441 36.80 9.92 0.59
N ARG A 442 36.55 8.87 -0.20
CA ARG A 442 37.57 8.02 -0.82
C ARG A 442 37.30 7.79 -2.29
N GLU A 443 38.35 7.88 -3.10
CA GLU A 443 38.29 7.57 -4.54
C GLU A 443 38.05 6.07 -4.74
N LEU A 444 37.08 5.68 -5.56
CA LEU A 444 36.77 4.28 -5.89
C LEU A 444 37.39 3.89 -7.24
N LYS A 445 38.27 2.91 -7.23
CA LYS A 445 38.91 2.32 -8.41
C LYS A 445 38.39 0.90 -8.62
N ILE A 446 37.86 0.63 -9.80
CA ILE A 446 37.28 -0.67 -10.14
C ILE A 446 38.04 -1.24 -11.33
N THR A 447 38.54 -2.46 -11.17
CA THR A 447 39.15 -3.25 -12.24
C THR A 447 38.25 -4.41 -12.60
N TRP A 448 38.20 -4.75 -13.88
CA TRP A 448 37.31 -5.77 -14.40
C TRP A 448 38.14 -6.83 -15.11
N LYS A 449 38.05 -8.07 -14.67
CA LYS A 449 38.78 -9.22 -15.23
C LYS A 449 37.79 -10.26 -15.73
N GLN A 450 37.91 -10.62 -16.98
CA GLN A 450 37.12 -11.73 -17.53
C GLN A 450 37.71 -13.05 -17.09
N VAL A 451 36.85 -14.00 -16.67
CA VAL A 451 37.19 -15.36 -16.25
C VAL A 451 36.61 -16.38 -17.19
#